data_75e4d6e9277c491e459de935309e9ed1
#
_entry.id   75e4d6e9277c491e459de935309e9ed1
#
_cell.length_a   1.000
_cell.length_b   1.000
_cell.length_c   1.000
_cell.angle_alpha   90.00
_cell.angle_beta   90.00
_cell.angle_gamma   90.00
#
_symmetry.space_group_name_H-M   'P 1'
#
loop_
_entity.id
_entity.type
_entity.pdbx_description
1 polymer ?
#
loop_
_entity_poly.entity_id
_entity_poly.type
_entity_poly.pdbx_seq_one_letter_code
_entity_poly.pdbx_strand_id
1 'polypeptide(L)'
;YQKETNANYLQIAKEQARYSGSHHSWNYYWGGFNQAQIDKLSGQIGRQWDGNLWSLSPEEMKALRSNVDMWTQIQNTGKGGYGGRLTEKLDDYIDQAGKLEELTDQLYEGLTGISFDGMYSSFIDNLMNMKYGAKDAAEDISEYFMRAMLSNKIGEMYSDKLKGWWEKFGKAMEDNELTEAERNALMEEYMQYMDE
;
A
#
# COMPACT_ATOMS: atom_id res chain seq x y z
N TYR A 1 12.65 -12.28 -7.94
CA TYR A 1 12.83 -13.19 -6.78
C TYR A 1 11.75 -12.96 -5.72
N GLN A 2 11.60 -11.74 -5.15
CA GLN A 2 10.63 -11.49 -4.08
C GLN A 2 9.17 -11.62 -4.55
N LYS A 3 8.84 -11.15 -5.74
CA LYS A 3 7.51 -11.34 -6.35
C LYS A 3 7.18 -12.82 -6.57
N GLU A 4 8.15 -13.61 -6.99
CA GLU A 4 8.01 -15.06 -7.15
C GLU A 4 7.81 -15.74 -5.80
N THR A 5 8.55 -15.32 -4.77
CA THR A 5 8.40 -15.83 -3.40
C THR A 5 7.00 -15.53 -2.87
N ASN A 6 6.49 -14.32 -3.07
CA ASN A 6 5.15 -13.92 -2.65
C ASN A 6 4.05 -14.72 -3.37
N ALA A 7 4.19 -14.92 -4.69
CA ALA A 7 3.29 -15.77 -5.47
C ALA A 7 3.31 -17.22 -4.96
N ASN A 8 4.48 -17.74 -4.59
CA ASN A 8 4.62 -19.08 -4.04
C ASN A 8 3.93 -19.21 -2.66
N TYR A 9 4.03 -18.22 -1.78
CA TYR A 9 3.29 -18.23 -0.51
C TYR A 9 1.78 -18.26 -0.72
N LEU A 10 1.26 -17.47 -1.64
CA LEU A 10 -0.16 -17.49 -1.98
C LEU A 10 -0.59 -18.84 -2.55
N GLN A 11 0.23 -19.44 -3.41
CA GLN A 11 -0.03 -20.75 -3.96
C GLN A 11 -0.03 -21.84 -2.89
N ILE A 12 0.91 -21.81 -1.94
CA ILE A 12 0.96 -22.73 -0.80
C ILE A 12 -0.30 -22.58 0.06
N ALA A 13 -0.74 -21.36 0.34
CA ALA A 13 -1.97 -21.11 1.07
C ALA A 13 -3.19 -21.69 0.36
N LYS A 14 -3.30 -21.51 -0.96
CA LYS A 14 -4.34 -22.11 -1.81
C LYS A 14 -4.33 -23.64 -1.77
N GLU A 15 -3.16 -24.25 -1.89
CA GLU A 15 -2.99 -25.70 -1.85
C GLU A 15 -3.40 -26.27 -0.48
N GLN A 16 -3.03 -25.61 0.61
CA GLN A 16 -3.46 -26.01 1.95
C GLN A 16 -4.97 -25.89 2.12
N ALA A 17 -5.57 -24.82 1.65
CA ALA A 17 -7.03 -24.66 1.66
C ALA A 17 -7.71 -25.76 0.83
N ARG A 18 -7.15 -26.09 -0.33
CA ARG A 18 -7.61 -27.15 -1.20
C ARG A 18 -7.57 -28.52 -0.52
N TYR A 19 -6.49 -28.81 0.15
CA TYR A 19 -6.31 -30.10 0.81
C TYR A 19 -7.26 -30.28 2.00
N SER A 20 -7.49 -29.22 2.75
CA SER A 20 -8.44 -29.23 3.86
C SER A 20 -9.88 -29.30 3.39
N GLY A 21 -10.19 -28.75 2.22
CA GLY A 21 -11.51 -28.74 1.61
C GLY A 21 -11.90 -30.03 0.88
N SER A 22 -11.01 -31.02 0.77
CA SER A 22 -11.30 -32.28 0.04
C SER A 22 -12.48 -33.08 0.64
N HIS A 23 -12.93 -32.74 1.86
CA HIS A 23 -14.06 -33.33 2.52
C HIS A 23 -15.23 -32.36 2.81
N HIS A 24 -15.07 -31.07 2.58
CA HIS A 24 -16.11 -30.06 2.74
C HIS A 24 -15.95 -29.00 1.67
N SER A 25 -17.06 -28.66 1.04
CA SER A 25 -17.15 -27.80 -0.11
C SER A 25 -16.09 -26.67 -0.13
N TRP A 26 -15.34 -26.59 -1.21
CA TRP A 26 -14.46 -25.51 -1.61
C TRP A 26 -15.03 -24.11 -1.35
N ASN A 27 -16.36 -23.96 -1.38
CA ASN A 27 -17.07 -22.73 -1.13
C ASN A 27 -16.81 -22.16 0.26
N TYR A 28 -16.36 -22.96 1.22
CA TYR A 28 -16.16 -22.48 2.58
C TYR A 28 -15.00 -21.47 2.70
N TYR A 29 -13.92 -21.71 2.00
CA TYR A 29 -12.76 -20.79 1.97
C TYR A 29 -12.93 -19.66 0.94
N TRP A 30 -13.88 -19.81 0.03
CA TRP A 30 -14.14 -18.86 -1.04
C TRP A 30 -15.33 -17.96 -0.76
N GLY A 31 -16.25 -18.39 0.07
CA GLY A 31 -17.54 -17.76 0.26
C GLY A 31 -18.14 -17.96 1.64
N GLY A 32 -17.32 -18.19 2.68
CA GLY A 32 -17.80 -18.31 4.07
C GLY A 32 -18.26 -17.00 4.70
N PHE A 33 -18.10 -15.87 4.01
CA PHE A 33 -18.50 -14.56 4.49
C PHE A 33 -19.94 -14.24 4.09
N ASN A 34 -20.66 -13.58 5.00
CA ASN A 34 -21.99 -13.07 4.69
C ASN A 34 -21.92 -11.74 3.92
N GLN A 35 -23.06 -11.31 3.37
CA GLN A 35 -23.11 -10.10 2.54
C GLN A 35 -22.66 -8.85 3.29
N ALA A 36 -22.98 -8.70 4.57
CA ALA A 36 -22.56 -7.54 5.37
C ALA A 36 -21.02 -7.48 5.54
N GLN A 37 -20.38 -8.64 5.70
CA GLN A 37 -18.91 -8.73 5.75
C GLN A 37 -18.28 -8.38 4.40
N ILE A 38 -18.86 -8.87 3.31
CA ILE A 38 -18.43 -8.58 1.94
C ILE A 38 -18.55 -7.07 1.66
N ASP A 39 -19.67 -6.46 1.98
CA ASP A 39 -19.91 -5.04 1.77
C ASP A 39 -18.96 -4.17 2.61
N LYS A 40 -18.72 -4.58 3.87
CA LYS A 40 -17.79 -3.90 4.77
C LYS A 40 -16.36 -3.89 4.19
N LEU A 41 -15.86 -5.06 3.77
CA LEU A 41 -14.53 -5.14 3.18
C LEU A 41 -14.46 -4.43 1.82
N SER A 42 -15.50 -4.54 0.99
CA SER A 42 -15.59 -3.80 -0.29
C SER A 42 -15.43 -2.30 -0.10
N GLY A 43 -16.08 -1.74 0.93
CA GLY A 43 -15.94 -0.33 1.29
C GLY A 43 -14.50 0.03 1.73
N GLN A 44 -13.84 -0.85 2.46
CA GLN A 44 -12.47 -0.62 2.94
C GLN A 44 -11.42 -0.70 1.83
N ILE A 45 -11.60 -1.59 0.85
CA ILE A 45 -10.66 -1.78 -0.26
C ILE A 45 -10.99 -0.94 -1.50
N GLY A 46 -12.08 -0.16 -1.46
CA GLY A 46 -12.44 0.75 -2.54
C GLY A 46 -12.95 0.08 -3.82
N ARG A 47 -13.30 -1.21 -3.77
CA ARG A 47 -13.89 -1.95 -4.91
C ARG A 47 -14.92 -2.99 -4.43
N GLN A 48 -15.82 -3.39 -5.32
CA GLN A 48 -16.72 -4.51 -5.04
C GLN A 48 -15.92 -5.82 -4.95
N TRP A 49 -16.04 -6.49 -3.80
CA TRP A 49 -15.44 -7.79 -3.58
C TRP A 49 -16.51 -8.88 -3.74
N ASP A 50 -16.14 -10.01 -4.33
CA ASP A 50 -17.01 -11.15 -4.58
C ASP A 50 -17.07 -12.15 -3.40
N GLY A 51 -16.39 -11.85 -2.29
CA GLY A 51 -16.25 -12.76 -1.14
C GLY A 51 -15.18 -13.84 -1.33
N ASN A 52 -14.47 -13.84 -2.45
CA ASN A 52 -13.42 -14.79 -2.74
C ASN A 52 -12.10 -14.36 -2.08
N LEU A 53 -11.65 -15.12 -1.08
CA LEU A 53 -10.42 -14.86 -0.35
C LEU A 53 -9.19 -14.71 -1.28
N TRP A 54 -9.16 -15.51 -2.36
CA TRP A 54 -8.01 -15.58 -3.27
C TRP A 54 -7.96 -14.49 -4.33
N SER A 55 -9.01 -13.68 -4.43
CA SER A 55 -9.05 -12.50 -5.30
C SER A 55 -8.44 -11.25 -4.65
N LEU A 56 -8.08 -11.32 -3.37
CA LEU A 56 -7.52 -10.20 -2.62
C LEU A 56 -6.02 -10.04 -2.91
N SER A 57 -5.60 -8.80 -3.15
CA SER A 57 -4.18 -8.42 -3.14
C SER A 57 -3.61 -8.51 -1.71
N PRO A 58 -2.28 -8.46 -1.53
CA PRO A 58 -1.69 -8.42 -0.20
C PRO A 58 -2.22 -7.27 0.67
N GLU A 59 -2.38 -6.07 0.10
CA GLU A 59 -2.90 -4.89 0.79
C GLU A 59 -4.37 -5.09 1.18
N GLU A 60 -5.18 -5.63 0.26
CA GLU A 60 -6.57 -5.98 0.53
C GLU A 60 -6.68 -7.11 1.57
N MET A 61 -5.76 -8.07 1.53
CA MET A 61 -5.66 -9.13 2.55
C MET A 61 -5.28 -8.56 3.91
N LYS A 62 -4.44 -7.54 3.96
CA LYS A 62 -4.12 -6.80 5.19
C LYS A 62 -5.36 -6.09 5.75
N ALA A 63 -6.21 -5.51 4.89
CA ALA A 63 -7.50 -4.95 5.30
C ALA A 63 -8.45 -6.03 5.84
N LEU A 64 -8.50 -7.20 5.23
CA LEU A 64 -9.24 -8.35 5.75
C LEU A 64 -8.72 -8.77 7.12
N ARG A 65 -7.40 -8.89 7.31
CA ARG A 65 -6.75 -9.24 8.58
C ARG A 65 -7.12 -8.28 9.71
N SER A 66 -7.27 -7.00 9.43
CA SER A 66 -7.68 -6.00 10.42
C SER A 66 -9.15 -6.11 10.85
N ASN A 67 -9.98 -6.85 10.12
CA ASN A 67 -11.33 -7.22 10.54
C ASN A 67 -11.28 -8.48 11.41
N VAL A 68 -11.16 -8.30 12.71
CA VAL A 68 -10.95 -9.38 13.70
C VAL A 68 -12.01 -10.48 13.62
N ASP A 69 -13.27 -10.13 13.41
CA ASP A 69 -14.40 -11.06 13.23
C ASP A 69 -14.20 -11.95 12.00
N MET A 70 -13.85 -11.37 10.87
CA MET A 70 -13.62 -12.11 9.63
C MET A 70 -12.35 -12.97 9.70
N TRP A 71 -11.27 -12.44 10.26
CA TRP A 71 -10.01 -13.17 10.43
C TRP A 71 -10.18 -14.36 11.38
N THR A 72 -10.86 -14.16 12.51
CA THR A 72 -11.18 -15.22 13.47
C THR A 72 -12.07 -16.29 12.83
N GLN A 73 -12.99 -15.93 11.96
CA GLN A 73 -13.82 -16.88 11.20
C GLN A 73 -12.95 -17.79 10.33
N ILE A 74 -11.94 -17.25 9.64
CA ILE A 74 -10.97 -18.03 8.87
C ILE A 74 -10.16 -18.95 9.80
N GLN A 75 -9.63 -18.41 10.90
CA GLN A 75 -8.81 -19.17 11.87
C GLN A 75 -9.56 -20.38 12.46
N ASN A 76 -10.85 -20.23 12.70
CA ASN A 76 -11.71 -21.28 13.29
C ASN A 76 -12.26 -22.25 12.25
N THR A 77 -11.89 -22.11 11.00
CA THR A 77 -12.38 -22.92 9.89
C THR A 77 -11.72 -24.30 9.89
N GLY A 78 -12.52 -25.32 9.63
CA GLY A 78 -12.06 -26.68 9.45
C GLY A 78 -11.70 -27.41 10.75
N LYS A 79 -11.35 -28.69 10.61
CA LYS A 79 -10.91 -29.53 11.71
C LYS A 79 -9.39 -29.64 11.73
N GLY A 80 -8.80 -29.88 12.91
CA GLY A 80 -7.37 -30.15 13.03
C GLY A 80 -6.45 -28.94 12.83
N GLY A 81 -6.93 -27.70 13.11
CA GLY A 81 -6.11 -26.51 13.09
C GLY A 81 -5.81 -25.95 11.69
N TYR A 82 -6.60 -26.33 10.70
CA TYR A 82 -6.41 -25.85 9.31
C TYR A 82 -6.53 -24.35 9.15
N GLY A 83 -7.56 -23.74 9.77
CA GLY A 83 -7.77 -22.30 9.69
C GLY A 83 -6.59 -21.51 10.26
N GLY A 84 -6.01 -21.98 11.37
CA GLY A 84 -4.80 -21.39 11.96
C GLY A 84 -3.61 -21.45 11.01
N ARG A 85 -3.34 -22.61 10.41
CA ARG A 85 -2.25 -22.77 9.42
C ARG A 85 -2.50 -21.96 8.14
N LEU A 86 -3.76 -21.83 7.73
CA LEU A 86 -4.11 -20.99 6.58
C LEU A 86 -3.82 -19.52 6.87
N THR A 87 -4.23 -19.02 8.03
CA THR A 87 -3.96 -17.62 8.41
C THR A 87 -2.48 -17.34 8.60
N GLU A 88 -1.68 -18.29 9.10
CA GLU A 88 -0.21 -18.18 9.12
C GLU A 88 0.36 -17.96 7.70
N LYS A 89 -0.12 -18.71 6.71
CA LYS A 89 0.33 -18.54 5.32
C LYS A 89 -0.16 -17.26 4.67
N LEU A 90 -1.34 -16.79 5.05
CA LEU A 90 -1.82 -15.48 4.61
C LEU A 90 -1.05 -14.34 5.28
N ASP A 91 -0.64 -14.49 6.54
CA ASP A 91 0.27 -13.56 7.21
C ASP A 91 1.63 -13.51 6.50
N ASP A 92 2.23 -14.67 6.22
CA ASP A 92 3.47 -14.75 5.42
C ASP A 92 3.33 -14.04 4.06
N TYR A 93 2.19 -14.19 3.39
CA TYR A 93 1.89 -13.53 2.12
C TYR A 93 1.85 -12.00 2.25
N ILE A 94 1.18 -11.49 3.29
CA ILE A 94 1.10 -10.07 3.59
C ILE A 94 2.51 -9.51 3.92
N ASP A 95 3.25 -10.22 4.77
CA ASP A 95 4.57 -9.77 5.23
C ASP A 95 5.60 -9.78 4.09
N GLN A 96 5.52 -10.75 3.16
CA GLN A 96 6.38 -10.78 1.98
C GLN A 96 6.08 -9.61 1.01
N ALA A 97 4.83 -9.18 0.92
CA ALA A 97 4.48 -7.99 0.14
C ALA A 97 5.08 -6.72 0.75
N GLY A 98 5.00 -6.57 2.08
CA GLY A 98 5.63 -5.44 2.78
C GLY A 98 7.15 -5.39 2.58
N LYS A 99 7.83 -6.54 2.65
CA LYS A 99 9.26 -6.62 2.34
C LYS A 99 9.58 -6.28 0.88
N LEU A 100 8.72 -6.66 -0.06
CA LEU A 100 8.89 -6.29 -1.46
C LEU A 100 8.79 -4.78 -1.66
N GLU A 101 7.84 -4.13 -1.00
CA GLU A 101 7.70 -2.68 -1.03
C GLU A 101 8.94 -1.99 -0.47
N GLU A 102 9.39 -2.40 0.71
CA GLU A 102 10.61 -1.86 1.35
C GLU A 102 11.85 -2.00 0.45
N LEU A 103 12.06 -3.18 -0.16
CA LEU A 103 13.17 -3.41 -1.08
C LEU A 103 13.05 -2.58 -2.35
N THR A 104 11.85 -2.34 -2.84
CA THR A 104 11.60 -1.49 -4.00
C THR A 104 11.90 -0.03 -3.66
N ASP A 105 11.49 0.43 -2.50
CA ASP A 105 11.77 1.78 -2.00
C ASP A 105 13.29 1.99 -1.83
N GLN A 106 14.00 1.03 -1.24
CA GLN A 106 15.47 1.08 -1.13
C GLN A 106 16.17 1.11 -2.49
N LEU A 107 15.68 0.35 -3.45
CA LEU A 107 16.19 0.37 -4.82
C LEU A 107 16.00 1.76 -5.45
N TYR A 108 14.80 2.30 -5.37
CA TYR A 108 14.49 3.61 -5.97
C TYR A 108 15.24 4.75 -5.26
N GLU A 109 15.39 4.69 -3.95
CA GLU A 109 16.26 5.63 -3.22
C GLU A 109 17.71 5.56 -3.71
N GLY A 110 18.23 4.35 -3.90
CA GLY A 110 19.57 4.16 -4.45
C GLY A 110 19.74 4.69 -5.87
N LEU A 111 18.72 4.54 -6.73
CA LEU A 111 18.74 4.99 -8.12
C LEU A 111 18.53 6.51 -8.26
N THR A 112 17.62 7.08 -7.48
CA THR A 112 17.25 8.50 -7.56
C THR A 112 18.12 9.40 -6.69
N GLY A 113 18.81 8.82 -5.70
CA GLY A 113 19.57 9.56 -4.70
C GLY A 113 18.72 10.32 -3.68
N ILE A 114 17.40 10.08 -3.66
CA ILE A 114 16.47 10.71 -2.71
C ILE A 114 15.43 9.69 -2.22
N SER A 115 15.22 9.63 -0.89
CA SER A 115 14.16 8.83 -0.30
C SER A 115 12.79 9.45 -0.59
N PHE A 116 11.74 8.62 -0.53
CA PHE A 116 10.37 9.12 -0.66
C PHE A 116 10.07 10.20 0.40
N ASP A 117 10.44 9.97 1.66
CA ASP A 117 10.23 10.94 2.75
C ASP A 117 10.97 12.25 2.51
N GLY A 118 12.19 12.19 1.97
CA GLY A 118 12.97 13.39 1.62
C GLY A 118 12.32 14.19 0.51
N MET A 119 11.85 13.53 -0.56
CA MET A 119 11.14 14.17 -1.66
C MET A 119 9.78 14.74 -1.20
N TYR A 120 9.01 13.96 -0.44
CA TYR A 120 7.73 14.37 0.11
C TYR A 120 7.86 15.62 0.99
N SER A 121 8.82 15.62 1.93
CA SER A 121 9.08 16.78 2.78
C SER A 121 9.46 18.01 1.98
N SER A 122 10.31 17.85 0.96
CA SER A 122 10.71 18.95 0.07
C SER A 122 9.53 19.50 -0.73
N PHE A 123 8.64 18.63 -1.21
CA PHE A 123 7.43 19.07 -1.92
C PHE A 123 6.52 19.91 -1.01
N ILE A 124 6.23 19.41 0.19
CA ILE A 124 5.39 20.11 1.15
C ILE A 124 5.98 21.46 1.54
N ASP A 125 7.30 21.51 1.82
CA ASP A 125 7.98 22.75 2.16
C ASP A 125 7.93 23.77 0.99
N ASN A 126 8.15 23.32 -0.23
CA ASN A 126 8.08 24.16 -1.42
C ASN A 126 6.65 24.71 -1.64
N LEU A 127 5.65 23.82 -1.53
CA LEU A 127 4.25 24.23 -1.69
C LEU A 127 3.81 25.23 -0.61
N MET A 128 4.20 24.98 0.64
CA MET A 128 3.92 25.88 1.75
C MET A 128 4.61 27.25 1.59
N ASN A 129 5.87 27.23 1.15
CA ASN A 129 6.61 28.47 0.88
C ASN A 129 6.02 29.27 -0.27
N MET A 130 5.53 28.59 -1.30
CA MET A 130 4.89 29.24 -2.46
C MET A 130 3.54 29.86 -2.10
N LYS A 131 2.71 29.14 -1.32
CA LYS A 131 1.34 29.58 -0.96
C LYS A 131 1.30 30.56 0.23
N TYR A 132 2.22 30.45 1.17
CA TYR A 132 2.18 31.19 2.46
C TYR A 132 3.46 32.00 2.77
N GLY A 133 4.40 32.05 1.83
CA GLY A 133 5.69 32.71 2.01
C GLY A 133 6.73 31.83 2.73
N ALA A 134 8.00 32.22 2.60
CA ALA A 134 9.09 31.52 3.23
C ALA A 134 9.00 31.58 4.77
N LYS A 135 9.49 30.53 5.44
CA LYS A 135 9.58 30.46 6.89
C LYS A 135 10.41 31.61 7.43
N ASP A 136 9.84 32.48 8.25
CA ASP A 136 10.57 33.57 8.91
C ASP A 136 11.04 33.10 10.29
N ALA A 137 12.24 33.48 10.69
CA ALA A 137 12.81 33.13 11.99
C ALA A 137 12.08 33.76 13.20
N ALA A 138 11.13 34.66 12.96
CA ALA A 138 10.29 35.34 13.92
C ALA A 138 8.82 34.88 13.93
N GLU A 139 8.53 33.71 13.38
CA GLU A 139 7.17 33.16 13.30
C GLU A 139 6.57 33.01 14.71
N ASP A 140 5.39 33.58 14.93
CA ASP A 140 4.62 33.39 16.18
C ASP A 140 4.20 31.93 16.35
N ILE A 141 4.10 31.46 17.60
CA ILE A 141 3.66 30.09 17.93
C ILE A 141 2.34 29.76 17.26
N SER A 142 1.42 30.71 17.15
CA SER A 142 0.13 30.55 16.48
C SER A 142 0.29 30.30 14.97
N GLU A 143 1.16 31.06 14.31
CA GLU A 143 1.49 30.88 12.89
C GLU A 143 2.19 29.56 12.64
N TYR A 144 3.10 29.15 13.53
CA TYR A 144 3.76 27.86 13.47
C TYR A 144 2.74 26.71 13.54
N PHE A 145 1.79 26.75 14.47
CA PHE A 145 0.75 25.74 14.59
C PHE A 145 -0.16 25.68 13.36
N MET A 146 -0.60 26.82 12.86
CA MET A 146 -1.42 26.91 11.65
C MET A 146 -0.69 26.30 10.46
N ARG A 147 0.59 26.66 10.29
CA ARG A 147 1.43 26.13 9.22
C ARG A 147 1.63 24.62 9.33
N ALA A 148 1.89 24.10 10.52
CA ALA A 148 2.04 22.67 10.77
C ALA A 148 0.75 21.88 10.47
N MET A 149 -0.41 22.39 10.87
CA MET A 149 -1.71 21.77 10.59
C MET A 149 -2.01 21.76 9.08
N LEU A 150 -1.75 22.86 8.38
CA LEU A 150 -1.93 22.97 6.94
C LEU A 150 -0.96 22.05 6.19
N SER A 151 0.30 21.99 6.61
CA SER A 151 1.31 21.10 6.04
C SER A 151 0.88 19.62 6.15
N ASN A 152 0.40 19.19 7.31
CA ASN A 152 -0.09 17.82 7.50
C ASN A 152 -1.29 17.52 6.60
N LYS A 153 -2.25 18.44 6.52
CA LYS A 153 -3.46 18.25 5.71
C LYS A 153 -3.17 18.21 4.21
N ILE A 154 -2.26 19.08 3.74
CA ILE A 154 -1.76 19.06 2.37
C ILE A 154 -1.01 17.75 2.11
N GLY A 155 -0.17 17.32 3.06
CA GLY A 155 0.55 16.06 2.98
C GLY A 155 -0.35 14.86 2.79
N GLU A 156 -1.42 14.74 3.57
CA GLU A 156 -2.42 13.69 3.42
C GLU A 156 -3.07 13.68 2.03
N MET A 157 -3.34 14.85 1.46
CA MET A 157 -3.96 14.97 0.12
C MET A 157 -3.04 14.53 -1.02
N TYR A 158 -1.74 14.74 -0.88
CA TYR A 158 -0.77 14.49 -1.96
C TYR A 158 0.08 13.23 -1.79
N SER A 159 0.00 12.55 -0.63
CA SER A 159 0.84 11.40 -0.33
C SER A 159 0.85 10.34 -1.42
N ASP A 160 -0.32 9.88 -1.85
CA ASP A 160 -0.43 8.83 -2.87
C ASP A 160 0.03 9.31 -4.26
N LYS A 161 -0.29 10.56 -4.62
CA LYS A 161 0.16 11.17 -5.88
C LYS A 161 1.69 11.28 -5.93
N LEU A 162 2.29 11.74 -4.83
CA LEU A 162 3.74 11.89 -4.71
C LEU A 162 4.47 10.54 -4.66
N LYS A 163 3.88 9.52 -4.02
CA LYS A 163 4.41 8.16 -4.04
C LYS A 163 4.45 7.62 -5.46
N GLY A 164 3.35 7.76 -6.20
CA GLY A 164 3.28 7.35 -7.61
C GLY A 164 4.27 8.10 -8.50
N TRP A 165 4.47 9.39 -8.28
CA TRP A 165 5.48 10.19 -8.99
C TRP A 165 6.90 9.73 -8.69
N TRP A 166 7.24 9.51 -7.43
CA TRP A 166 8.56 9.04 -7.02
C TRP A 166 8.88 7.65 -7.57
N GLU A 167 7.88 6.75 -7.62
CA GLU A 167 8.03 5.43 -8.25
C GLU A 167 8.27 5.52 -9.76
N LYS A 168 7.58 6.47 -10.45
CA LYS A 168 7.86 6.74 -11.88
C LYS A 168 9.30 7.23 -12.07
N PHE A 169 9.78 8.10 -11.20
CA PHE A 169 11.15 8.56 -11.22
C PHE A 169 12.14 7.40 -11.00
N GLY A 170 11.90 6.55 -9.99
CA GLY A 170 12.71 5.36 -9.75
C GLY A 170 12.76 4.44 -10.96
N LYS A 171 11.62 4.19 -11.61
CA LYS A 171 11.54 3.39 -12.85
C LYS A 171 12.31 4.00 -14.00
N ALA A 172 12.21 5.31 -14.19
CA ALA A 172 12.95 6.01 -15.25
C ALA A 172 14.48 5.94 -15.05
N MET A 173 14.92 5.73 -13.81
CA MET A 173 16.34 5.59 -13.45
C MET A 173 16.85 4.14 -13.47
N GLU A 174 16.01 3.14 -13.81
CA GLU A 174 16.42 1.71 -13.79
C GLU A 174 17.56 1.39 -14.77
N ASP A 175 17.65 2.13 -15.86
CA ASP A 175 18.76 2.02 -16.83
C ASP A 175 19.94 2.98 -16.53
N ASN A 176 19.90 3.69 -15.41
CA ASN A 176 20.84 4.73 -14.98
C ASN A 176 20.92 5.95 -15.90
N GLU A 177 19.96 6.14 -16.77
CA GLU A 177 19.86 7.29 -17.66
C GLU A 177 18.47 7.90 -17.59
N LEU A 178 18.39 9.20 -17.29
CA LEU A 178 17.13 9.94 -17.36
C LEU A 178 17.08 10.70 -18.69
N THR A 179 16.30 10.20 -19.63
CA THR A 179 16.13 10.87 -20.91
C THR A 179 15.48 12.25 -20.76
N GLU A 180 15.70 13.13 -21.72
CA GLU A 180 15.10 14.47 -21.71
C GLU A 180 13.56 14.42 -21.70
N ALA A 181 12.97 13.45 -22.38
CA ALA A 181 11.53 13.25 -22.43
C ALA A 181 10.97 12.83 -21.06
N GLU A 182 11.61 11.86 -20.39
CA GLU A 182 11.24 11.40 -19.05
C GLU A 182 11.40 12.52 -18.02
N ARG A 183 12.52 13.22 -18.06
CA ARG A 183 12.75 14.37 -17.18
C ARG A 183 11.65 15.44 -17.33
N ASN A 184 11.31 15.79 -18.58
CA ASN A 184 10.28 16.80 -18.84
C ASN A 184 8.90 16.35 -18.38
N ALA A 185 8.55 15.07 -18.61
CA ALA A 185 7.27 14.50 -18.15
C ALA A 185 7.17 14.48 -16.62
N LEU A 186 8.24 14.06 -15.93
CA LEU A 186 8.29 14.08 -14.45
C LEU A 186 8.20 15.50 -13.89
N MET A 187 8.91 16.45 -14.51
CA MET A 187 8.89 17.85 -14.09
C MET A 187 7.51 18.49 -14.31
N GLU A 188 6.87 18.22 -15.44
CA GLU A 188 5.52 18.72 -15.75
C GLU A 188 4.49 18.20 -14.75
N GLU A 189 4.51 16.89 -14.44
CA GLU A 189 3.61 16.28 -13.45
C GLU A 189 3.85 16.86 -12.04
N TYR A 190 5.11 17.04 -11.63
CA TYR A 190 5.45 17.65 -10.35
C TYR A 190 4.93 19.09 -10.24
N MET A 191 5.14 19.91 -11.28
CA MET A 191 4.65 21.28 -11.33
C MET A 191 3.13 21.35 -11.33
N GLN A 192 2.46 20.41 -11.99
CA GLN A 192 1.01 20.31 -11.97
C GLN A 192 0.47 20.11 -10.54
N TYR A 193 1.12 19.26 -9.74
CA TYR A 193 0.74 19.10 -8.34
C TYR A 193 0.99 20.36 -7.49
N MET A 194 2.00 21.14 -7.84
CA MET A 194 2.27 22.42 -7.16
C MET A 194 1.24 23.50 -7.47
N ASP A 195 0.60 23.45 -8.63
CA ASP A 195 -0.38 24.44 -9.10
C ASP A 195 -1.82 24.12 -8.64
N GLU A 196 -2.13 22.88 -8.22
CA GLU A 196 -3.43 22.48 -7.64
C GLU A 196 -3.63 23.07 -6.24
#